data_1ceb62c2f2f1caadb31222ca1da7befc
#
_entry.id   1ceb62c2f2f1caadb31222ca1da7befc
#
_cell.length_a   1.000
_cell.length_b   1.000
_cell.length_c   1.000
_cell.angle_alpha   90.00
_cell.angle_beta   90.00
_cell.angle_gamma   90.00
#
_symmetry.space_group_name_H-M   'P 1'
#
loop_
_entity.id
_entity.type
_entity.pdbx_description
1 polymer ?
#
loop_
_entity_poly.entity_id
_entity_poly.type
_entity_poly.pdbx_seq_one_letter_code
_entity_poly.pdbx_strand_id
1 'polypeptide(L)'
;PYLAASLSDFWRRWHITLSTWLRDYLYIPLGGSRHGEWNTYRNLMITMVLGGLWHGAAWNFVLWGAWHGLALSLERAGRATAVGARLASRWAGARWALTLLVVLVGWMLFRVESMGHLGLLLAGLTNGWTGVTWLPPFPLTALGLLVAQHIVWSSPFRRLTSLEPHCWYTPWLVGLALAA
;
A
#
# COMPACT_ATOMS: atom_id res chain seq x y z
N PRO A 1 -0.49 -4.88 -7.68
CA PRO A 1 -0.39 -4.62 -6.23
C PRO A 1 -1.68 -4.95 -5.48
N TYR A 2 -2.86 -4.68 -6.02
CA TYR A 2 -4.17 -4.81 -5.34
C TYR A 2 -4.57 -6.24 -4.99
N LEU A 3 -3.98 -7.25 -5.62
CA LEU A 3 -4.17 -8.67 -5.29
C LEU A 3 -3.05 -9.23 -4.39
N ALA A 4 -2.23 -8.37 -3.81
CA ALA A 4 -1.19 -8.80 -2.90
C ALA A 4 -1.81 -9.38 -1.62
N ALA A 5 -1.46 -10.60 -1.27
CA ALA A 5 -1.94 -11.27 -0.06
C ALA A 5 -1.00 -11.05 1.14
N SER A 6 -0.12 -10.06 1.05
CA SER A 6 0.78 -9.62 2.11
C SER A 6 1.33 -8.24 1.83
N LEU A 7 1.66 -7.50 2.88
CA LEU A 7 2.20 -6.16 2.74
C LEU A 7 3.59 -6.16 2.08
N SER A 8 4.41 -7.15 2.39
CA SER A 8 5.70 -7.35 1.71
C SER A 8 5.55 -7.61 0.20
N ASP A 9 4.49 -8.34 -0.21
CA ASP A 9 4.19 -8.57 -1.63
C ASP A 9 3.62 -7.30 -2.28
N PHE A 10 2.79 -6.54 -1.56
CA PHE A 10 2.31 -5.24 -2.01
C PHE A 10 3.47 -4.30 -2.35
N TRP A 11 4.42 -4.10 -1.45
CA TRP A 11 5.57 -3.22 -1.66
C TRP A 11 6.53 -3.69 -2.78
N ARG A 12 6.57 -4.96 -3.10
CA ARG A 12 7.29 -5.48 -4.28
C ARG A 12 6.62 -5.12 -5.61
N ARG A 13 5.33 -4.79 -5.59
CA ARG A 13 4.50 -4.49 -6.77
C ARG A 13 4.08 -3.03 -6.86
N TRP A 14 4.16 -2.29 -5.75
CA TRP A 14 3.80 -0.88 -5.67
C TRP A 14 5.03 0.00 -5.62
N HIS A 15 5.02 1.05 -6.45
CA HIS A 15 6.10 2.05 -6.55
C HIS A 15 7.49 1.40 -6.57
N ILE A 16 7.69 0.45 -7.50
CA ILE A 16 8.83 -0.48 -7.54
C ILE A 16 10.17 0.28 -7.49
N THR A 17 10.29 1.38 -8.22
CA THR A 17 11.51 2.21 -8.26
C THR A 17 11.87 2.74 -6.87
N LEU A 18 10.90 3.37 -6.17
CA LEU A 18 11.12 3.90 -4.82
C LEU A 18 11.38 2.77 -3.83
N SER A 19 10.58 1.71 -3.87
CA SER A 19 10.74 0.56 -2.97
C SER A 19 12.11 -0.12 -3.12
N THR A 20 12.60 -0.23 -4.36
CA THR A 20 13.93 -0.76 -4.65
C THR A 20 15.01 0.18 -4.16
N TRP A 21 14.87 1.48 -4.42
CA TRP A 21 15.81 2.49 -3.95
C TRP A 21 15.93 2.51 -2.42
N LEU A 22 14.79 2.56 -1.70
CA LEU A 22 14.75 2.52 -0.23
C LEU A 22 15.38 1.23 0.32
N ARG A 23 15.14 0.09 -0.35
CA ARG A 23 15.76 -1.18 0.02
C ARG A 23 17.28 -1.12 -0.13
N ASP A 24 17.75 -0.71 -1.31
CA ASP A 24 19.16 -0.86 -1.68
C ASP A 24 20.04 0.21 -1.03
N TYR A 25 19.54 1.44 -0.91
CA TYR A 25 20.34 2.56 -0.38
C TYR A 25 20.07 2.88 1.09
N LEU A 26 19.03 2.31 1.70
CA LEU A 26 18.71 2.59 3.10
C LEU A 26 18.61 1.30 3.92
N TYR A 27 17.71 0.37 3.57
CA TYR A 27 17.48 -0.82 4.37
C TYR A 27 18.70 -1.76 4.43
N ILE A 28 19.33 -2.06 3.29
CA ILE A 28 20.51 -2.93 3.21
C ILE A 28 21.72 -2.31 3.92
N PRO A 29 22.07 -1.03 3.72
CA PRO A 29 23.17 -0.37 4.44
C PRO A 29 22.96 -0.29 5.96
N LEU A 30 21.71 -0.16 6.44
CA LEU A 30 21.38 -0.23 7.87
C LEU A 30 21.59 -1.63 8.48
N GLY A 31 21.98 -2.62 7.67
CA GLY A 31 22.18 -4.01 8.07
C GLY A 31 21.07 -4.95 7.61
N GLY A 32 19.98 -4.44 7.05
CA GLY A 32 18.86 -5.25 6.54
C GLY A 32 18.28 -6.16 7.63
N SER A 33 18.19 -7.46 7.32
CA SER A 33 17.71 -8.51 8.24
C SER A 33 18.83 -9.39 8.82
N ARG A 34 20.10 -8.95 8.76
CA ARG A 34 21.27 -9.78 9.10
C ARG A 34 21.58 -9.86 10.59
N HIS A 35 21.17 -8.87 11.38
CA HIS A 35 21.60 -8.71 12.77
C HIS A 35 20.48 -8.96 13.78
N GLY A 36 19.62 -9.94 13.50
CA GLY A 36 18.52 -10.34 14.38
C GLY A 36 17.22 -9.57 14.15
N GLU A 37 16.13 -10.05 14.77
CA GLU A 37 14.78 -9.54 14.51
C GLU A 37 14.60 -8.10 14.97
N TRP A 38 15.14 -7.72 16.13
CA TRP A 38 15.03 -6.35 16.65
C TRP A 38 15.64 -5.32 15.69
N ASN A 39 16.85 -5.60 15.18
CA ASN A 39 17.49 -4.73 14.20
C ASN A 39 16.69 -4.69 12.88
N THR A 40 16.10 -5.80 12.49
CA THR A 40 15.23 -5.85 11.32
C THR A 40 14.01 -4.93 11.47
N TYR A 41 13.31 -4.98 12.62
CA TYR A 41 12.15 -4.11 12.89
C TYR A 41 12.55 -2.64 12.94
N ARG A 42 13.66 -2.32 13.60
CA ARG A 42 14.21 -0.97 13.60
C ARG A 42 14.52 -0.48 12.18
N ASN A 43 15.18 -1.29 11.37
CA ASN A 43 15.57 -0.93 10.01
C ASN A 43 14.35 -0.74 9.11
N LEU A 44 13.32 -1.61 9.23
CA LEU A 44 12.04 -1.46 8.54
C LEU A 44 11.37 -0.14 8.93
N MET A 45 11.30 0.16 10.23
CA MET A 45 10.69 1.39 10.73
C MET A 45 11.42 2.64 10.21
N ILE A 46 12.74 2.69 10.32
CA ILE A 46 13.56 3.80 9.82
C ILE A 46 13.34 3.97 8.32
N THR A 47 13.41 2.89 7.55
CA THR A 47 13.24 2.92 6.09
C THR A 47 11.89 3.48 5.69
N MET A 48 10.81 3.03 6.33
CA MET A 48 9.46 3.46 5.98
C MET A 48 9.16 4.89 6.43
N VAL A 49 9.66 5.29 7.61
CA VAL A 49 9.50 6.68 8.09
C VAL A 49 10.28 7.67 7.19
N LEU A 50 11.51 7.34 6.81
CA LEU A 50 12.29 8.17 5.88
C LEU A 50 11.68 8.16 4.48
N GLY A 51 11.12 7.03 4.03
CA GLY A 51 10.33 6.96 2.80
C GLY A 51 9.08 7.85 2.85
N GLY A 52 8.44 7.97 4.01
CA GLY A 52 7.35 8.93 4.24
C GLY A 52 7.83 10.37 4.15
N LEU A 53 8.89 10.72 4.86
CA LEU A 53 9.48 12.07 4.85
C LEU A 53 9.99 12.49 3.47
N TRP A 54 10.35 11.54 2.62
CA TRP A 54 10.70 11.82 1.22
C TRP A 54 9.53 12.45 0.45
N HIS A 55 8.27 12.15 0.80
CA HIS A 55 7.08 12.75 0.20
C HIS A 55 6.80 14.17 0.69
N GLY A 56 7.35 14.56 1.84
CA GLY A 56 7.20 15.90 2.40
C GLY A 56 7.46 15.95 3.90
N ALA A 57 7.86 17.14 4.39
CA ALA A 57 8.15 17.39 5.81
C ALA A 57 6.85 17.68 6.59
N ALA A 58 5.92 16.73 6.63
CA ALA A 58 4.66 16.87 7.36
C ALA A 58 4.33 15.61 8.16
N TRP A 59 3.60 15.78 9.26
CA TRP A 59 3.29 14.70 10.20
C TRP A 59 2.48 13.56 9.60
N ASN A 60 1.61 13.82 8.64
CA ASN A 60 0.87 12.80 7.91
C ASN A 60 1.79 11.81 7.20
N PHE A 61 2.91 12.27 6.60
CA PHE A 61 3.89 11.40 5.95
C PHE A 61 4.72 10.60 6.95
N VAL A 62 5.06 11.19 8.11
CA VAL A 62 5.69 10.46 9.21
C VAL A 62 4.79 9.34 9.71
N LEU A 63 3.51 9.65 9.96
CA LEU A 63 2.51 8.67 10.40
C LEU A 63 2.27 7.58 9.34
N TRP A 64 2.21 7.95 8.06
CA TRP A 64 2.11 6.99 6.96
C TRP A 64 3.30 6.02 6.94
N GLY A 65 4.52 6.53 7.06
CA GLY A 65 5.74 5.73 7.12
C GLY A 65 5.76 4.82 8.36
N ALA A 66 5.43 5.37 9.54
CA ALA A 66 5.35 4.61 10.78
C ALA A 66 4.28 3.50 10.71
N TRP A 67 3.11 3.79 10.15
CA TRP A 67 2.04 2.82 9.90
C TRP A 67 2.52 1.63 9.08
N HIS A 68 3.14 1.90 7.93
CA HIS A 68 3.65 0.83 7.06
C HIS A 68 4.83 0.09 7.67
N GLY A 69 5.74 0.79 8.36
CA GLY A 69 6.86 0.17 9.08
C GLY A 69 6.40 -0.77 10.19
N LEU A 70 5.40 -0.35 10.99
CA LEU A 70 4.79 -1.17 12.02
C LEU A 70 4.08 -2.39 11.41
N ALA A 71 3.27 -2.18 10.39
CA ALA A 71 2.51 -3.26 9.75
C ALA A 71 3.44 -4.31 9.10
N LEU A 72 4.54 -3.91 8.46
CA LEU A 72 5.57 -4.83 7.95
C LEU A 72 6.26 -5.61 9.07
N SER A 73 6.56 -4.95 10.19
CA SER A 73 7.16 -5.58 11.36
C SER A 73 6.23 -6.61 12.00
N LEU A 74 4.94 -6.28 12.15
CA LEU A 74 3.92 -7.21 12.66
C LEU A 74 3.68 -8.38 11.71
N GLU A 75 3.64 -8.14 10.39
CA GLU A 75 3.54 -9.20 9.39
C GLU A 75 4.71 -10.18 9.50
N ARG A 76 5.93 -9.66 9.65
CA ARG A 76 7.13 -10.47 9.81
C ARG A 76 7.09 -11.29 11.12
N ALA A 77 6.78 -10.64 12.24
CA ALA A 77 6.65 -11.30 13.54
C ALA A 77 5.57 -12.39 13.50
N GLY A 78 4.42 -12.12 12.91
CA GLY A 78 3.35 -13.09 12.74
C GLY A 78 3.77 -14.31 11.93
N ARG A 79 4.51 -14.11 10.85
CA ARG A 79 5.01 -15.23 10.02
C ARG A 79 6.02 -16.11 10.71
N ALA A 80 6.77 -15.59 11.69
CA ALA A 80 7.72 -16.34 12.47
C ALA A 80 7.04 -17.30 13.46
N THR A 81 5.74 -17.17 13.73
CA THR A 81 4.99 -18.05 14.62
C THR A 81 4.35 -19.22 13.87
N ALA A 82 4.29 -20.40 14.52
CA ALA A 82 3.63 -21.57 13.93
C ALA A 82 2.14 -21.33 13.65
N VAL A 83 1.47 -20.54 14.50
CA VAL A 83 0.06 -20.15 14.32
C VAL A 83 -0.10 -19.26 13.10
N GLY A 84 0.75 -18.24 12.97
CA GLY A 84 0.73 -17.33 11.84
C GLY A 84 1.03 -18.05 10.52
N ALA A 85 1.97 -18.97 10.50
CA ALA A 85 2.27 -19.80 9.34
C ALA A 85 1.07 -20.67 8.91
N ARG A 86 0.34 -21.26 9.86
CA ARG A 86 -0.88 -22.05 9.60
C ARG A 86 -2.04 -21.18 9.12
N LEU A 87 -2.27 -20.03 9.72
CA LEU A 87 -3.28 -19.07 9.28
C LEU A 87 -2.95 -18.54 7.88
N ALA A 88 -1.68 -18.34 7.58
CA ALA A 88 -1.21 -17.89 6.28
C ALA A 88 -1.59 -18.87 5.15
N SER A 89 -1.61 -20.18 5.40
CA SER A 89 -1.96 -21.18 4.38
C SER A 89 -3.47 -21.35 4.18
N ARG A 90 -4.29 -21.11 5.22
CA ARG A 90 -5.73 -21.43 5.19
C ARG A 90 -6.63 -20.26 4.76
N TRP A 91 -6.21 -19.02 4.95
CA TRP A 91 -7.08 -17.84 4.84
C TRP A 91 -6.56 -16.80 3.85
N ALA A 92 -6.32 -17.22 2.60
CA ALA A 92 -5.80 -16.34 1.56
C ALA A 92 -6.67 -15.08 1.34
N GLY A 93 -7.99 -15.23 1.35
CA GLY A 93 -8.93 -14.10 1.21
C GLY A 93 -8.87 -13.12 2.38
N ALA A 94 -8.80 -13.62 3.63
CA ALA A 94 -8.69 -12.74 4.80
C ALA A 94 -7.35 -12.00 4.83
N ARG A 95 -6.27 -12.64 4.43
CA ARG A 95 -4.94 -12.01 4.31
C ARG A 95 -4.94 -10.91 3.25
N TRP A 96 -5.55 -11.17 2.10
CA TRP A 96 -5.74 -10.17 1.06
C TRP A 96 -6.54 -8.97 1.58
N ALA A 97 -7.69 -9.22 2.23
CA ALA A 97 -8.54 -8.17 2.79
C ALA A 97 -7.81 -7.34 3.86
N LEU A 98 -7.05 -8.01 4.75
CA LEU A 98 -6.25 -7.33 5.77
C LEU A 98 -5.14 -6.48 5.12
N THR A 99 -4.43 -7.01 4.13
CA THR A 99 -3.39 -6.26 3.40
C THR A 99 -3.99 -5.03 2.73
N LEU A 100 -5.14 -5.20 2.06
CA LEU A 100 -5.84 -4.09 1.42
C LEU A 100 -6.30 -3.04 2.44
N LEU A 101 -6.86 -3.47 3.57
CA LEU A 101 -7.26 -2.57 4.66
C LEU A 101 -6.07 -1.75 5.18
N VAL A 102 -4.92 -2.39 5.44
CA VAL A 102 -3.70 -1.70 5.90
C VAL A 102 -3.25 -0.66 4.87
N VAL A 103 -3.30 -0.98 3.58
CA VAL A 103 -2.95 -0.06 2.50
C VAL A 103 -3.93 1.11 2.41
N LEU A 104 -5.23 0.85 2.51
CA LEU A 104 -6.27 1.89 2.48
C LEU A 104 -6.14 2.86 3.65
N VAL A 105 -5.89 2.37 4.86
CA VAL A 105 -5.59 3.23 6.01
C VAL A 105 -4.31 4.03 5.77
N GLY A 106 -3.28 3.43 5.20
CA GLY A 106 -2.08 4.15 4.79
C GLY A 106 -2.37 5.28 3.80
N TRP A 107 -3.18 5.03 2.78
CA TRP A 107 -3.58 6.07 1.82
C TRP A 107 -4.44 7.16 2.44
N MET A 108 -5.30 6.82 3.41
CA MET A 108 -6.04 7.81 4.18
C MET A 108 -5.08 8.74 4.94
N LEU A 109 -4.10 8.17 5.66
CA LEU A 109 -3.07 8.95 6.37
C LEU A 109 -2.27 9.84 5.41
N PHE A 110 -1.92 9.32 4.24
CA PHE A 110 -1.19 10.07 3.21
C PHE A 110 -1.99 11.26 2.67
N ARG A 111 -3.31 11.10 2.50
CA ARG A 111 -4.21 12.10 1.90
C ARG A 111 -4.61 13.23 2.87
N VAL A 112 -4.49 13.02 4.16
CA VAL A 112 -4.89 13.99 5.19
C VAL A 112 -3.94 15.20 5.17
N GLU A 113 -4.50 16.39 5.03
CA GLU A 113 -3.73 17.65 4.95
C GLU A 113 -3.31 18.18 6.33
N SER A 114 -4.04 17.82 7.39
CA SER A 114 -3.75 18.23 8.76
C SER A 114 -4.21 17.19 9.79
N MET A 115 -3.63 17.23 10.98
CA MET A 115 -4.04 16.37 12.09
C MET A 115 -5.49 16.64 12.54
N GLY A 116 -5.98 17.87 12.36
CA GLY A 116 -7.39 18.20 12.60
C GLY A 116 -8.31 17.46 11.65
N HIS A 117 -7.99 17.37 10.36
CA HIS A 117 -8.76 16.58 9.39
C HIS A 117 -8.74 15.08 9.71
N LEU A 118 -7.62 14.55 10.23
CA LEU A 118 -7.57 13.17 10.70
C LEU A 118 -8.57 12.94 11.84
N GLY A 119 -8.61 13.85 12.80
CA GLY A 119 -9.57 13.81 13.91
C GLY A 119 -11.03 13.81 13.42
N LEU A 120 -11.36 14.67 12.45
CA LEU A 120 -12.70 14.71 11.85
C LEU A 120 -13.06 13.42 11.11
N LEU A 121 -12.12 12.83 10.36
CA LEU A 121 -12.32 11.56 9.69
C LEU A 121 -12.59 10.42 10.69
N LEU A 122 -11.79 10.34 11.77
CA LEU A 122 -11.97 9.34 12.82
C LEU A 122 -13.31 9.52 13.56
N ALA A 123 -13.67 10.77 13.87
CA ALA A 123 -14.97 11.08 14.46
C ALA A 123 -16.13 10.71 13.53
N GLY A 124 -15.99 10.94 12.22
CA GLY A 124 -16.98 10.51 11.22
C GLY A 124 -17.20 8.99 11.17
N LEU A 125 -16.13 8.21 11.34
CA LEU A 125 -16.23 6.75 11.41
C LEU A 125 -17.01 6.24 12.65
N THR A 126 -16.95 6.97 13.78
CA THR A 126 -17.61 6.58 15.02
C THR A 126 -19.04 7.15 15.17
N ASN A 127 -19.28 8.37 14.70
CA ASN A 127 -20.53 9.10 14.88
C ASN A 127 -21.48 8.99 13.66
N GLY A 128 -21.10 8.25 12.64
CA GLY A 128 -21.82 8.19 11.37
C GLY A 128 -21.59 9.45 10.51
N TRP A 129 -21.60 9.28 9.21
CA TRP A 129 -21.41 10.35 8.23
C TRP A 129 -22.72 11.14 8.05
N THR A 130 -23.05 11.99 8.99
CA THR A 130 -24.24 12.87 8.91
C THR A 130 -23.97 14.09 8.01
N GLY A 131 -23.63 13.90 6.77
CA GLY A 131 -23.37 15.06 5.90
C GLY A 131 -22.81 14.76 4.51
N VAL A 132 -22.36 13.56 4.28
CA VAL A 132 -21.89 13.18 2.92
C VAL A 132 -23.02 12.50 2.17
N THR A 133 -23.90 13.28 1.60
CA THR A 133 -24.98 12.79 0.73
C THR A 133 -24.54 12.56 -0.72
N TRP A 134 -23.24 12.77 -1.04
CA TRP A 134 -22.75 12.73 -2.41
C TRP A 134 -21.37 12.06 -2.52
N LEU A 135 -21.36 10.79 -2.92
CA LEU A 135 -20.22 10.24 -3.64
C LEU A 135 -20.44 10.61 -5.13
N PRO A 136 -19.65 11.50 -5.72
CA PRO A 136 -19.78 11.76 -7.14
C PRO A 136 -19.63 10.45 -7.92
N PRO A 137 -20.38 10.22 -9.00
CA PRO A 137 -20.34 8.95 -9.77
C PRO A 137 -18.94 8.68 -10.34
N PHE A 138 -18.14 9.71 -10.53
CA PHE A 138 -16.79 9.63 -11.09
C PHE A 138 -15.81 8.73 -10.31
N PRO A 139 -15.66 8.79 -8.96
CA PRO A 139 -14.80 7.87 -8.23
C PRO A 139 -15.24 6.41 -8.32
N LEU A 140 -16.54 6.14 -8.36
CA LEU A 140 -17.07 4.78 -8.48
C LEU A 140 -16.86 4.22 -9.89
N THR A 141 -17.06 5.03 -10.92
CA THR A 141 -16.79 4.63 -12.30
C THR A 141 -15.30 4.45 -12.55
N ALA A 142 -14.45 5.34 -12.03
CA ALA A 142 -12.99 5.21 -12.11
C ALA A 142 -12.51 3.94 -11.38
N LEU A 143 -13.04 3.65 -10.20
CA LEU A 143 -12.76 2.41 -9.47
C LEU A 143 -13.20 1.19 -10.28
N GLY A 144 -14.40 1.22 -10.85
CA GLY A 144 -14.92 0.15 -11.70
C GLY A 144 -14.03 -0.10 -12.93
N LEU A 145 -13.58 0.95 -13.59
CA LEU A 145 -12.65 0.86 -14.72
C LEU A 145 -11.28 0.31 -14.30
N LEU A 146 -10.73 0.76 -13.17
CA LEU A 146 -9.47 0.24 -12.64
C LEU A 146 -9.56 -1.25 -12.27
N VAL A 147 -10.67 -1.68 -11.67
CA VAL A 147 -10.95 -3.09 -11.36
C VAL A 147 -11.10 -3.89 -12.64
N ALA A 148 -11.88 -3.41 -13.62
CA ALA A 148 -12.06 -4.07 -14.91
C ALA A 148 -10.73 -4.18 -15.67
N GLN A 149 -9.95 -3.10 -15.75
CA GLN A 149 -8.61 -3.12 -16.32
C GLN A 149 -7.70 -4.12 -15.62
N HIS A 150 -7.75 -4.18 -14.29
CA HIS A 150 -6.94 -5.13 -13.52
C HIS A 150 -7.34 -6.58 -13.78
N ILE A 151 -8.65 -6.88 -13.86
CA ILE A 151 -9.18 -8.21 -14.20
C ILE A 151 -8.75 -8.62 -15.61
N VAL A 152 -8.92 -7.74 -16.59
CA VAL A 152 -8.48 -7.99 -17.97
C VAL A 152 -6.98 -8.24 -18.04
N TRP A 153 -6.18 -7.44 -17.32
CA TRP A 153 -4.72 -7.54 -17.33
C TRP A 153 -4.19 -8.75 -16.55
N SER A 154 -4.90 -9.26 -15.54
CA SER A 154 -4.55 -10.44 -14.75
C SER A 154 -5.12 -11.75 -15.31
N SER A 155 -6.02 -11.69 -16.29
CA SER A 155 -6.67 -12.86 -16.86
C SER A 155 -5.76 -13.60 -17.87
N PRO A 156 -5.97 -14.91 -18.11
CA PRO A 156 -5.25 -15.67 -19.15
C PRO A 156 -5.51 -15.12 -20.57
N PHE A 157 -6.49 -14.24 -20.78
CA PHE A 157 -6.74 -13.50 -22.02
C PHE A 157 -5.53 -12.70 -22.52
N ARG A 158 -4.61 -12.32 -21.63
CA ARG A 158 -3.35 -11.66 -21.99
C ARG A 158 -2.49 -12.49 -22.95
N ARG A 159 -2.63 -13.80 -22.95
CA ARG A 159 -1.91 -14.70 -23.87
C ARG A 159 -2.49 -14.71 -25.29
N LEU A 160 -3.73 -14.25 -25.44
CA LEU A 160 -4.43 -14.23 -26.74
C LEU A 160 -4.25 -12.88 -27.47
N THR A 161 -3.97 -11.81 -26.74
CA THR A 161 -3.62 -10.52 -27.31
C THR A 161 -2.11 -10.39 -27.24
N SER A 162 -1.41 -10.68 -28.32
CA SER A 162 0.06 -10.56 -28.48
C SER A 162 0.56 -9.11 -28.38
N LEU A 163 -0.02 -8.33 -27.47
CA LEU A 163 0.41 -6.98 -27.13
C LEU A 163 1.63 -7.11 -26.20
N GLU A 164 2.81 -7.05 -26.78
CA GLU A 164 4.08 -6.95 -26.08
C GLU A 164 4.03 -5.86 -25.03
N PRO A 165 4.59 -6.10 -23.80
CA PRO A 165 4.49 -5.16 -22.68
C PRO A 165 5.53 -4.03 -22.78
N HIS A 166 5.73 -3.44 -23.95
CA HIS A 166 6.67 -2.32 -24.11
C HIS A 166 6.11 -0.96 -23.68
N CYS A 167 4.86 -0.88 -23.20
CA CYS A 167 4.26 0.37 -22.74
C CYS A 167 4.09 0.42 -21.21
N TRP A 168 5.18 0.53 -20.49
CA TRP A 168 5.17 0.89 -19.05
C TRP A 168 4.63 2.31 -18.79
N TYR A 169 4.36 3.08 -19.85
CA TYR A 169 3.93 4.48 -19.79
C TYR A 169 2.43 4.72 -19.96
N THR A 170 1.66 3.70 -20.35
CA THR A 170 0.21 3.87 -20.61
C THR A 170 -0.60 4.27 -19.36
N PRO A 171 -0.30 3.82 -18.12
CA PRO A 171 -1.02 4.31 -16.95
C PRO A 171 -0.87 5.82 -16.70
N TRP A 172 0.28 6.39 -17.06
CA TRP A 172 0.55 7.82 -16.89
C TRP A 172 -0.17 8.68 -17.91
N LEU A 173 -0.31 8.21 -19.15
CA LEU A 173 -1.02 8.92 -20.21
C LEU A 173 -2.53 8.97 -19.95
N VAL A 174 -3.10 7.91 -19.39
CA VAL A 174 -4.51 7.90 -18.97
C VAL A 174 -4.75 8.85 -17.80
N GLY A 175 -3.81 8.89 -16.83
CA GLY A 175 -3.87 9.85 -15.72
C GLY A 175 -3.80 11.31 -16.17
N LEU A 176 -2.97 11.63 -17.16
CA LEU A 176 -2.86 12.99 -17.71
C LEU A 176 -4.08 13.38 -18.55
N ALA A 177 -4.67 12.46 -19.29
CA ALA A 177 -5.88 12.72 -20.09
C ALA A 177 -7.14 12.93 -19.23
N LEU A 178 -7.15 12.49 -17.99
CA LEU A 178 -8.25 12.66 -17.03
C LEU A 178 -8.05 13.89 -16.11
N ALA A 179 -6.89 14.56 -16.18
CA ALA A 179 -6.57 15.75 -15.39
C ALA A 179 -6.67 17.05 -16.20
N ALA A 180 -6.96 16.97 -17.50
CA ALA A 180 -7.27 18.09 -18.42
C ALA A 180 -8.78 18.20 -18.62
#